data_549c7e4c53e175616c6c03d744a3f44e
#
_entry.id   549c7e4c53e175616c6c03d744a3f44e
#
_cell.length_a   1.000
_cell.length_b   1.000
_cell.length_c   1.000
_cell.angle_alpha   90.00
_cell.angle_beta   90.00
_cell.angle_gamma   90.00
#
_symmetry.space_group_name_H-M   'P 1'
#
loop_
_entity.id
_entity.type
_entity.pdbx_description
1 polymer ?
#
loop_
_entity_poly.entity_id
_entity_poly.type
_entity_poly.pdbx_seq_one_letter_code
_entity_poly.pdbx_strand_id
1 'polypeptide(L)'
;MQRNEPLGQAQALLYEHFGYSSFRGAQETLISAILSGKDALGIMPTGAGKSICYQIPGLMLPGITLVVSPLISLMQDQVRALKAAGIAGAYLNSSLSYKQYLRALDNARKGMYKIIYVAPERLVTGEFQSFAASVPISLVAVDEAHCVSQWGHDFRPSYMNIAPFVAMLPTRPVLAAFTATATPAVREDILCHLKLQNPEIAVTGFNRENLFFRVLKPTDKKAALLEFVAQHRDESGIVYCSTRKNVEKVTELLKDSGISAARYHAGLEEEERREGQTAFLYDKVKVMVATNAFGMGIDKQNVSYVVHYNMPKNMEAYYQEAGRAGRDGSKAECLLLYGAGDVRTAEFFINNSTEGNEGGPQAIAQRRKIEFDKLDQMKNYCFTSGCLRHYILDYFGEDSPLSCGNCGNCRAKKRIAATLAKPVSRPQKTERSLYEMLRSVRLDFAEKAGLPPELIFTDRSLQAMAVTKPQNEHDMMEIPGVSPVKYQMYGKTFLRVIQRNSDRRSGVE
;
A
#
# COMPACT_ATOMS: atom_id res chain seq x y z
N MET A 1 19.77 -30.20 11.65
CA MET A 1 18.37 -30.49 11.34
C MET A 1 17.34 -29.66 12.12
N GLN A 2 17.68 -28.93 13.18
CA GLN A 2 16.71 -28.15 14.01
C GLN A 2 16.39 -26.71 13.50
N ARG A 3 17.02 -26.19 12.45
CA ARG A 3 16.79 -24.81 11.94
C ARG A 3 15.54 -24.62 11.06
N ASN A 4 14.90 -25.70 10.57
CA ASN A 4 13.78 -25.61 9.62
C ASN A 4 12.38 -25.68 10.26
N GLU A 5 12.28 -26.02 11.55
CA GLU A 5 10.98 -26.23 12.20
C GLU A 5 10.15 -24.93 12.36
N PRO A 6 10.72 -23.80 12.83
CA PRO A 6 9.96 -22.56 12.95
C PRO A 6 9.52 -21.99 11.61
N LEU A 7 10.35 -22.14 10.56
CA LEU A 7 10.03 -21.64 9.23
C LEU A 7 8.93 -22.48 8.55
N GLY A 8 8.92 -23.80 8.78
CA GLY A 8 7.85 -24.69 8.31
C GLY A 8 6.50 -24.34 8.96
N GLN A 9 6.48 -24.04 10.27
CA GLN A 9 5.28 -23.54 10.96
C GLN A 9 4.84 -22.19 10.42
N ALA A 10 5.78 -21.28 10.16
CA ALA A 10 5.48 -19.96 9.56
C ALA A 10 4.84 -20.11 8.16
N GLN A 11 5.33 -21.03 7.32
CA GLN A 11 4.75 -21.34 6.02
C GLN A 11 3.35 -21.96 6.13
N ALA A 12 3.13 -22.83 7.12
CA ALA A 12 1.80 -23.40 7.37
C ALA A 12 0.79 -22.30 7.74
N LEU A 13 1.13 -21.36 8.63
CA LEU A 13 0.29 -20.22 8.98
C LEU A 13 0.08 -19.27 7.80
N LEU A 14 1.10 -19.06 6.96
CA LEU A 14 0.98 -18.28 5.73
C LEU A 14 -0.07 -18.89 4.80
N TYR A 15 -0.03 -20.21 4.62
CA TYR A 15 -1.02 -20.90 3.81
C TYR A 15 -2.41 -20.88 4.45
N GLU A 16 -2.51 -21.20 5.73
CA GLU A 16 -3.78 -21.26 6.46
C GLU A 16 -4.56 -19.95 6.42
N HIS A 17 -3.90 -18.83 6.72
CA HIS A 17 -4.57 -17.54 6.87
C HIS A 17 -4.60 -16.71 5.57
N PHE A 18 -3.58 -16.81 4.74
CA PHE A 18 -3.40 -15.93 3.58
C PHE A 18 -3.46 -16.66 2.22
N GLY A 19 -3.41 -18.00 2.19
CA GLY A 19 -3.50 -18.81 0.98
C GLY A 19 -2.27 -18.74 0.09
N TYR A 20 -1.09 -18.47 0.66
CA TYR A 20 0.18 -18.48 -0.07
C TYR A 20 1.04 -19.66 0.38
N SER A 21 1.55 -20.43 -0.59
CA SER A 21 2.37 -21.62 -0.32
C SER A 21 3.83 -21.30 0.01
N SER A 22 4.30 -20.09 -0.29
CA SER A 22 5.69 -19.68 -0.06
C SER A 22 5.81 -18.19 0.22
N PHE A 23 6.85 -17.82 0.96
CA PHE A 23 7.26 -16.44 1.14
C PHE A 23 7.84 -15.84 -0.13
N ARG A 24 7.79 -14.51 -0.28
CA ARG A 24 8.28 -13.79 -1.45
C ARG A 24 9.48 -12.91 -1.09
N GLY A 25 10.49 -12.91 -1.94
CA GLY A 25 11.67 -12.04 -1.78
C GLY A 25 12.27 -12.17 -0.38
N ALA A 26 12.43 -11.05 0.31
CA ALA A 26 13.07 -11.01 1.62
C ALA A 26 12.14 -11.35 2.80
N GLN A 27 10.87 -11.76 2.58
CA GLN A 27 9.95 -12.08 3.68
C GLN A 27 10.50 -13.20 4.56
N GLU A 28 11.03 -14.27 3.96
CA GLU A 28 11.60 -15.41 4.67
C GLU A 28 12.76 -15.02 5.57
N THR A 29 13.69 -14.20 5.05
CA THR A 29 14.84 -13.70 5.80
C THR A 29 14.41 -12.87 7.01
N LEU A 30 13.47 -11.92 6.82
CA LEU A 30 12.99 -11.05 7.90
C LEU A 30 12.20 -11.84 8.95
N ILE A 31 11.32 -12.77 8.53
CA ILE A 31 10.55 -13.62 9.41
C ILE A 31 11.49 -14.51 10.26
N SER A 32 12.47 -15.14 9.63
CA SER A 32 13.46 -15.97 10.34
C SER A 32 14.28 -15.15 11.36
N ALA A 33 14.67 -13.93 11.01
CA ALA A 33 15.37 -13.03 11.92
C ALA A 33 14.51 -12.69 13.14
N ILE A 34 13.26 -12.28 12.96
CA ILE A 34 12.33 -11.95 14.02
C ILE A 34 12.06 -13.16 14.92
N LEU A 35 11.83 -14.34 14.36
CA LEU A 35 11.59 -15.57 15.10
C LEU A 35 12.82 -16.04 15.90
N SER A 36 14.02 -15.68 15.45
CA SER A 36 15.28 -15.95 16.18
C SER A 36 15.61 -14.89 17.24
N GLY A 37 14.73 -13.91 17.47
CA GLY A 37 14.93 -12.85 18.46
C GLY A 37 15.81 -11.69 17.98
N LYS A 38 16.09 -11.59 16.69
CA LYS A 38 16.90 -10.53 16.06
C LYS A 38 16.04 -9.39 15.59
N ASP A 39 16.49 -8.14 15.82
CA ASP A 39 15.81 -6.97 15.23
C ASP A 39 15.85 -7.03 13.70
N ALA A 40 14.92 -6.33 13.05
CA ALA A 40 14.81 -6.36 11.61
C ALA A 40 14.51 -4.99 11.01
N LEU A 41 15.04 -4.72 9.82
CA LEU A 41 14.68 -3.57 8.97
C LEU A 41 14.31 -4.06 7.57
N GLY A 42 13.03 -3.96 7.22
CA GLY A 42 12.52 -4.32 5.90
C GLY A 42 12.21 -3.08 5.05
N ILE A 43 12.97 -2.87 3.98
CA ILE A 43 12.69 -1.84 2.97
C ILE A 43 12.15 -2.54 1.74
N MET A 44 10.82 -2.45 1.58
CA MET A 44 10.07 -3.24 0.63
C MET A 44 9.02 -2.36 -0.06
N PRO A 45 8.89 -2.38 -1.39
CA PRO A 45 7.93 -1.53 -2.09
C PRO A 45 6.49 -1.81 -1.66
N THR A 46 5.59 -0.88 -1.96
CA THR A 46 4.16 -1.07 -1.72
C THR A 46 3.67 -2.31 -2.49
N GLY A 47 2.88 -3.16 -1.85
CA GLY A 47 2.41 -4.42 -2.43
C GLY A 47 3.36 -5.62 -2.28
N ALA A 48 4.58 -5.45 -1.75
CA ALA A 48 5.51 -6.55 -1.51
C ALA A 48 5.17 -7.42 -0.27
N GLY A 49 4.10 -7.10 0.44
CA GLY A 49 3.62 -7.89 1.58
C GLY A 49 4.40 -7.63 2.88
N LYS A 50 4.78 -6.39 3.17
CA LYS A 50 5.42 -5.98 4.43
C LYS A 50 4.70 -6.49 5.67
N SER A 51 3.36 -6.43 5.67
CA SER A 51 2.53 -6.83 6.82
C SER A 51 2.74 -8.30 7.20
N ILE A 52 2.94 -9.19 6.24
CA ILE A 52 3.20 -10.61 6.46
C ILE A 52 4.47 -10.80 7.30
N CYS A 53 5.49 -9.95 7.11
CA CYS A 53 6.78 -10.07 7.81
C CYS A 53 6.67 -9.89 9.33
N TYR A 54 5.64 -9.20 9.83
CA TYR A 54 5.39 -9.08 11.26
C TYR A 54 4.11 -9.81 11.73
N GLN A 55 3.14 -10.03 10.86
CA GLN A 55 1.92 -10.74 11.21
C GLN A 55 2.18 -12.23 11.47
N ILE A 56 2.94 -12.90 10.62
CA ILE A 56 3.29 -14.31 10.80
C ILE A 56 4.10 -14.53 12.08
N PRO A 57 5.23 -13.83 12.33
CA PRO A 57 5.92 -13.94 13.63
C PRO A 57 5.03 -13.58 14.81
N GLY A 58 4.15 -12.58 14.65
CA GLY A 58 3.20 -12.17 15.68
C GLY A 58 2.21 -13.26 16.09
N LEU A 59 1.86 -14.18 15.20
CA LEU A 59 1.04 -15.34 15.53
C LEU A 59 1.82 -16.43 16.27
N MET A 60 3.11 -16.54 15.99
CA MET A 60 3.99 -17.61 16.53
C MET A 60 4.61 -17.24 17.88
N LEU A 61 5.00 -15.97 18.05
CA LEU A 61 5.67 -15.51 19.26
C LEU A 61 4.73 -15.53 20.47
N PRO A 62 5.25 -15.79 21.68
CA PRO A 62 4.45 -15.69 22.89
C PRO A 62 4.04 -14.23 23.15
N GLY A 63 2.88 -14.02 23.82
CA GLY A 63 2.42 -12.66 24.15
C GLY A 63 1.83 -11.88 22.97
N ILE A 64 2.00 -10.56 23.02
CA ILE A 64 1.37 -9.60 22.11
C ILE A 64 2.40 -9.05 21.13
N THR A 65 1.99 -8.87 19.88
CA THR A 65 2.68 -8.04 18.89
C THR A 65 2.02 -6.67 18.85
N LEU A 66 2.78 -5.63 19.17
CA LEU A 66 2.35 -4.23 18.94
C LEU A 66 2.82 -3.77 17.56
N VAL A 67 1.91 -3.19 16.78
CA VAL A 67 2.23 -2.57 15.48
C VAL A 67 1.99 -1.07 15.60
N VAL A 68 3.08 -0.29 15.63
CA VAL A 68 3.00 1.17 15.63
C VAL A 68 2.75 1.64 14.20
N SER A 69 1.64 2.35 13.99
CA SER A 69 1.21 2.80 12.66
C SER A 69 0.74 4.25 12.70
N PRO A 70 1.00 5.07 11.66
CA PRO A 70 0.79 6.52 11.73
C PRO A 70 -0.65 6.96 11.47
N LEU A 71 -1.53 6.07 10.99
CA LEU A 71 -2.84 6.45 10.47
C LEU A 71 -3.97 5.57 10.97
N ILE A 72 -5.03 6.21 11.39
CA ILE A 72 -6.26 5.57 11.88
C ILE A 72 -6.88 4.66 10.81
N SER A 73 -7.03 5.14 9.58
CA SER A 73 -7.61 4.39 8.47
C SER A 73 -6.81 3.13 8.16
N LEU A 74 -5.47 3.25 8.12
CA LEU A 74 -4.57 2.12 7.86
C LEU A 74 -4.72 1.04 8.94
N MET A 75 -4.74 1.45 10.24
CA MET A 75 -4.95 0.51 11.34
C MET A 75 -6.29 -0.22 11.24
N GLN A 76 -7.37 0.51 10.89
CA GLN A 76 -8.70 -0.07 10.73
C GLN A 76 -8.74 -1.09 9.58
N ASP A 77 -8.13 -0.76 8.44
CA ASP A 77 -8.07 -1.64 7.28
C ASP A 77 -7.22 -2.90 7.56
N GLN A 78 -6.07 -2.75 8.24
CA GLN A 78 -5.25 -3.89 8.67
C GLN A 78 -6.01 -4.81 9.64
N VAL A 79 -6.73 -4.26 10.61
CA VAL A 79 -7.54 -5.08 11.55
C VAL A 79 -8.72 -5.76 10.83
N ARG A 80 -9.33 -5.11 9.84
CA ARG A 80 -10.35 -5.76 8.98
C ARG A 80 -9.74 -6.92 8.19
N ALA A 81 -8.54 -6.72 7.63
CA ALA A 81 -7.82 -7.76 6.90
C ALA A 81 -7.47 -8.96 7.80
N LEU A 82 -6.99 -8.72 9.03
CA LEU A 82 -6.73 -9.77 10.02
C LEU A 82 -8.00 -10.57 10.32
N LYS A 83 -9.13 -9.89 10.57
CA LYS A 83 -10.41 -10.55 10.84
C LYS A 83 -10.89 -11.38 9.63
N ALA A 84 -10.73 -10.88 8.42
CA ALA A 84 -11.05 -11.62 7.19
C ALA A 84 -10.16 -12.85 6.99
N ALA A 85 -8.95 -12.85 7.56
CA ALA A 85 -8.04 -13.99 7.60
C ALA A 85 -8.25 -14.90 8.83
N GLY A 86 -9.28 -14.66 9.65
CA GLY A 86 -9.55 -15.44 10.86
C GLY A 86 -8.63 -15.13 12.04
N ILE A 87 -7.94 -13.98 12.02
CA ILE A 87 -6.99 -13.56 13.06
C ILE A 87 -7.62 -12.49 13.96
N ALA A 88 -7.58 -12.72 15.27
CA ALA A 88 -8.05 -11.74 16.25
C ALA A 88 -7.05 -10.60 16.43
N GLY A 89 -7.43 -9.41 15.98
CA GLY A 89 -6.64 -8.18 16.11
C GLY A 89 -7.48 -6.99 16.59
N ALA A 90 -6.82 -6.00 17.15
CA ALA A 90 -7.43 -4.75 17.61
C ALA A 90 -6.61 -3.53 17.18
N TYR A 91 -7.22 -2.34 17.26
CA TYR A 91 -6.51 -1.08 17.13
C TYR A 91 -6.79 -0.17 18.33
N LEU A 92 -5.80 0.63 18.69
CA LEU A 92 -5.83 1.60 19.80
C LEU A 92 -5.43 2.98 19.28
N ASN A 93 -6.41 3.81 18.93
CA ASN A 93 -6.18 5.14 18.38
C ASN A 93 -7.25 6.14 18.91
N SER A 94 -7.25 7.37 18.40
CA SER A 94 -8.15 8.43 18.84
C SER A 94 -9.59 8.31 18.35
N SER A 95 -9.91 7.39 17.42
CA SER A 95 -11.28 7.17 16.97
C SER A 95 -12.13 6.36 17.96
N LEU A 96 -11.49 5.73 18.97
CA LEU A 96 -12.17 5.00 20.01
C LEU A 96 -12.66 5.97 21.10
N SER A 97 -13.91 5.80 21.54
CA SER A 97 -14.35 6.41 22.79
C SER A 97 -13.53 5.85 23.97
N TYR A 98 -13.44 6.61 25.06
CA TYR A 98 -12.67 6.19 26.24
C TYR A 98 -13.13 4.81 26.78
N LYS A 99 -14.44 4.56 26.78
CA LYS A 99 -15.02 3.26 27.18
C LYS A 99 -14.60 2.11 26.25
N GLN A 100 -14.59 2.35 24.95
CA GLN A 100 -14.13 1.37 23.95
C GLN A 100 -12.64 1.10 24.12
N TYR A 101 -11.84 2.13 24.34
CA TYR A 101 -10.40 2.02 24.56
C TYR A 101 -10.07 1.16 25.78
N LEU A 102 -10.70 1.45 26.96
CA LEU A 102 -10.49 0.66 28.17
C LEU A 102 -10.92 -0.81 27.98
N ARG A 103 -12.05 -1.04 27.30
CA ARG A 103 -12.51 -2.41 26.98
C ARG A 103 -11.51 -3.14 26.08
N ALA A 104 -10.91 -2.45 25.10
CA ALA A 104 -9.90 -3.05 24.23
C ALA A 104 -8.63 -3.43 25.02
N LEU A 105 -8.18 -2.60 25.96
CA LEU A 105 -7.06 -2.91 26.86
C LEU A 105 -7.37 -4.12 27.78
N ASP A 106 -8.59 -4.19 28.34
CA ASP A 106 -9.01 -5.32 29.18
C ASP A 106 -9.05 -6.63 28.39
N ASN A 107 -9.63 -6.60 27.18
CA ASN A 107 -9.61 -7.75 26.28
C ASN A 107 -8.18 -8.19 25.90
N ALA A 108 -7.29 -7.22 25.70
CA ALA A 108 -5.89 -7.52 25.41
C ALA A 108 -5.17 -8.20 26.60
N ARG A 109 -5.43 -7.74 27.85
CA ARG A 109 -4.93 -8.42 29.07
C ARG A 109 -5.44 -9.85 29.20
N LYS A 110 -6.66 -10.13 28.73
CA LYS A 110 -7.24 -11.48 28.70
C LYS A 110 -6.72 -12.35 27.56
N GLY A 111 -5.76 -11.87 26.77
CA GLY A 111 -5.15 -12.61 25.66
C GLY A 111 -6.05 -12.76 24.43
N MET A 112 -7.11 -11.95 24.29
CA MET A 112 -8.03 -12.04 23.15
C MET A 112 -7.42 -11.57 21.81
N TYR A 113 -6.29 -10.85 21.85
CA TYR A 113 -5.64 -10.31 20.67
C TYR A 113 -4.18 -10.69 20.62
N LYS A 114 -3.74 -11.22 19.49
CA LYS A 114 -2.32 -11.49 19.20
C LYS A 114 -1.62 -10.28 18.61
N ILE A 115 -2.32 -9.49 17.81
CA ILE A 115 -1.78 -8.33 17.09
C ILE A 115 -2.62 -7.09 17.43
N ILE A 116 -1.96 -6.05 17.92
CA ILE A 116 -2.59 -4.78 18.29
C ILE A 116 -1.91 -3.64 17.57
N TYR A 117 -2.67 -2.95 16.72
CA TYR A 117 -2.21 -1.71 16.08
C TYR A 117 -2.39 -0.54 17.04
N VAL A 118 -1.36 0.29 17.18
CA VAL A 118 -1.37 1.43 18.10
C VAL A 118 -0.87 2.70 17.43
N ALA A 119 -1.57 3.82 17.69
CA ALA A 119 -1.10 5.13 17.27
C ALA A 119 0.11 5.55 18.12
N PRO A 120 1.17 6.15 17.53
CA PRO A 120 2.40 6.48 18.24
C PRO A 120 2.17 7.45 19.42
N GLU A 121 1.13 8.30 19.35
CA GLU A 121 0.74 9.22 20.43
C GLU A 121 0.25 8.48 21.69
N ARG A 122 -0.22 7.25 21.56
CA ARG A 122 -0.67 6.44 22.71
C ARG A 122 0.49 5.90 23.54
N LEU A 123 1.68 5.74 22.94
CA LEU A 123 2.86 5.18 23.62
C LEU A 123 3.30 5.99 24.88
N VAL A 124 2.94 7.26 24.95
CA VAL A 124 3.29 8.15 26.08
C VAL A 124 2.15 8.33 27.09
N THR A 125 0.98 7.72 26.87
CA THR A 125 -0.14 7.82 27.81
C THR A 125 0.03 6.85 28.98
N GLY A 126 -0.26 7.30 30.20
CA GLY A 126 -0.06 6.50 31.41
C GLY A 126 -0.85 5.19 31.42
N GLU A 127 -2.10 5.20 30.89
CA GLU A 127 -2.93 4.00 30.80
C GLU A 127 -2.31 2.94 29.86
N PHE A 128 -1.75 3.39 28.70
CA PHE A 128 -1.12 2.48 27.76
C PHE A 128 0.19 1.93 28.31
N GLN A 129 1.01 2.77 28.94
CA GLN A 129 2.26 2.35 29.56
C GLN A 129 2.01 1.34 30.69
N SER A 130 1.00 1.57 31.55
CA SER A 130 0.59 0.65 32.60
C SER A 130 0.08 -0.68 32.00
N PHE A 131 -0.67 -0.64 30.92
CA PHE A 131 -1.06 -1.84 30.18
C PHE A 131 0.17 -2.59 29.63
N ALA A 132 1.05 -1.89 28.93
CA ALA A 132 2.24 -2.49 28.31
C ALA A 132 3.19 -3.13 29.32
N ALA A 133 3.30 -2.58 30.53
CA ALA A 133 4.07 -3.15 31.63
C ALA A 133 3.41 -4.40 32.25
N SER A 134 2.10 -4.60 32.05
CA SER A 134 1.34 -5.70 32.68
C SER A 134 1.17 -6.93 31.78
N VAL A 135 1.59 -6.86 30.51
CA VAL A 135 1.45 -7.97 29.54
C VAL A 135 2.77 -8.27 28.86
N PRO A 136 3.03 -9.52 28.44
CA PRO A 136 4.22 -9.84 27.67
C PRO A 136 4.08 -9.28 26.24
N ILE A 137 5.01 -8.40 25.84
CA ILE A 137 5.13 -7.90 24.48
C ILE A 137 6.39 -8.52 23.87
N SER A 138 6.22 -9.34 22.84
CA SER A 138 7.33 -10.08 22.23
C SER A 138 7.87 -9.40 20.96
N LEU A 139 7.04 -8.63 20.28
CA LEU A 139 7.40 -7.93 19.05
C LEU A 139 6.79 -6.53 19.05
N VAL A 140 7.60 -5.54 18.71
CA VAL A 140 7.15 -4.21 18.32
C VAL A 140 7.48 -4.01 16.86
N ALA A 141 6.48 -4.00 16.00
CA ALA A 141 6.62 -3.69 14.59
C ALA A 141 6.35 -2.19 14.37
N VAL A 142 7.22 -1.52 13.62
CA VAL A 142 7.08 -0.11 13.27
C VAL A 142 6.75 -0.04 11.77
N ASP A 143 5.49 0.22 11.48
CA ASP A 143 5.04 0.43 10.10
C ASP A 143 5.29 1.87 9.68
N GLU A 144 5.53 2.09 8.39
CA GLU A 144 5.95 3.37 7.82
C GLU A 144 7.12 4.01 8.61
N ALA A 145 8.15 3.20 8.90
CA ALA A 145 9.27 3.58 9.77
C ALA A 145 10.03 4.84 9.28
N HIS A 146 9.89 5.24 8.01
CA HIS A 146 10.44 6.51 7.51
C HIS A 146 9.90 7.74 8.24
N CYS A 147 8.76 7.60 8.95
CA CYS A 147 8.19 8.67 9.78
C CYS A 147 9.09 9.09 10.96
N VAL A 148 10.09 8.29 11.34
CA VAL A 148 11.05 8.64 12.40
C VAL A 148 12.12 9.60 11.90
N SER A 149 12.35 9.70 10.59
CA SER A 149 13.42 10.48 9.97
C SER A 149 12.94 11.86 9.54
N GLN A 150 13.70 12.90 9.89
CA GLN A 150 13.47 14.26 9.37
C GLN A 150 13.76 14.34 7.85
N TRP A 151 14.58 13.45 7.34
CA TRP A 151 14.84 13.29 5.91
C TRP A 151 13.75 12.47 5.21
N GLY A 152 12.83 11.84 5.96
CA GLY A 152 11.65 11.18 5.42
C GLY A 152 10.67 12.18 4.78
N HIS A 153 9.72 11.68 4.01
CA HIS A 153 8.73 12.54 3.34
C HIS A 153 7.51 12.87 4.22
N ASP A 154 7.35 12.17 5.35
CA ASP A 154 6.25 12.33 6.32
C ASP A 154 6.80 12.18 7.75
N PHE A 155 7.70 13.09 8.14
CA PHE A 155 8.26 13.09 9.49
C PHE A 155 7.16 13.32 10.54
N ARG A 156 7.12 12.46 11.56
CA ARG A 156 6.17 12.55 12.67
C ARG A 156 6.90 12.57 14.02
N PRO A 157 6.89 13.67 14.75
CA PRO A 157 7.56 13.76 16.06
C PRO A 157 7.16 12.64 17.04
N SER A 158 5.92 12.18 17.00
CA SER A 158 5.43 11.10 17.85
C SER A 158 6.15 9.75 17.64
N TYR A 159 6.78 9.52 16.48
CA TYR A 159 7.59 8.32 16.22
C TYR A 159 8.89 8.30 17.05
N MET A 160 9.39 9.46 17.47
CA MET A 160 10.55 9.55 18.37
C MET A 160 10.28 8.93 19.73
N ASN A 161 9.02 8.74 20.12
CA ASN A 161 8.63 8.10 21.39
C ASN A 161 8.77 6.56 21.35
N ILE A 162 8.97 5.95 20.20
CA ILE A 162 9.00 4.47 20.06
C ILE A 162 10.19 3.87 20.83
N ALA A 163 11.40 4.37 20.59
CA ALA A 163 12.59 3.84 21.28
C ALA A 163 12.56 4.05 22.80
N PRO A 164 12.17 5.23 23.35
CA PRO A 164 11.92 5.39 24.78
C PRO A 164 10.86 4.44 25.34
N PHE A 165 9.75 4.25 24.62
CA PHE A 165 8.71 3.29 25.01
C PHE A 165 9.25 1.86 25.09
N VAL A 166 9.99 1.40 24.07
CA VAL A 166 10.60 0.06 24.07
C VAL A 166 11.58 -0.10 25.24
N ALA A 167 12.35 0.94 25.59
CA ALA A 167 13.31 0.91 26.68
C ALA A 167 12.67 0.83 28.07
N MET A 168 11.41 1.26 28.23
CA MET A 168 10.69 1.18 29.52
C MET A 168 10.00 -0.17 29.76
N LEU A 169 9.90 -1.04 28.73
CA LEU A 169 9.23 -2.34 28.88
C LEU A 169 10.04 -3.27 29.79
N PRO A 170 9.38 -4.11 30.63
CA PRO A 170 10.06 -5.02 31.55
C PRO A 170 11.02 -5.99 30.86
N THR A 171 10.67 -6.41 29.66
CA THR A 171 11.51 -7.23 28.78
C THR A 171 11.55 -6.55 27.41
N ARG A 172 12.76 -6.34 26.88
CA ARG A 172 12.90 -5.76 25.55
C ARG A 172 12.34 -6.71 24.48
N PRO A 173 11.31 -6.31 23.71
CA PRO A 173 10.82 -7.10 22.60
C PRO A 173 11.78 -7.04 21.41
N VAL A 174 11.58 -7.92 20.44
CA VAL A 174 12.16 -7.76 19.11
C VAL A 174 11.58 -6.49 18.49
N LEU A 175 12.43 -5.67 17.87
CA LEU A 175 12.01 -4.46 17.18
C LEU A 175 12.18 -4.63 15.67
N ALA A 176 11.09 -4.54 14.93
CA ALA A 176 11.09 -4.73 13.48
C ALA A 176 10.50 -3.51 12.78
N ALA A 177 11.28 -2.85 11.95
CA ALA A 177 10.91 -1.63 11.23
C ALA A 177 10.65 -1.92 9.75
N PHE A 178 9.56 -1.35 9.21
CA PHE A 178 9.16 -1.56 7.82
C PHE A 178 8.80 -0.24 7.14
N THR A 179 9.27 -0.08 5.90
CA THR A 179 8.88 1.06 5.06
C THR A 179 8.91 0.70 3.58
N ALA A 180 8.17 1.46 2.76
CA ALA A 180 8.23 1.33 1.31
C ALA A 180 9.26 2.27 0.68
N THR A 181 9.62 3.34 1.37
CA THR A 181 10.42 4.45 0.84
C THR A 181 11.50 4.84 1.84
N ALA A 182 12.74 4.49 1.56
CA ALA A 182 13.87 4.91 2.38
C ALA A 182 15.12 5.08 1.51
N THR A 183 15.58 6.33 1.38
CA THR A 183 16.91 6.64 0.85
C THR A 183 18.00 6.13 1.80
N PRO A 184 19.26 6.02 1.41
CA PRO A 184 20.33 5.63 2.32
C PRO A 184 20.37 6.44 3.63
N ALA A 185 20.21 7.76 3.56
CA ALA A 185 20.16 8.61 4.75
C ALA A 185 18.96 8.29 5.68
N VAL A 186 17.79 8.03 5.11
CA VAL A 186 16.60 7.63 5.89
C VAL A 186 16.80 6.26 6.56
N ARG A 187 17.54 5.34 5.93
CA ARG A 187 17.87 4.02 6.53
C ARG A 187 18.72 4.20 7.78
N GLU A 188 19.75 5.02 7.72
CA GLU A 188 20.63 5.32 8.85
C GLU A 188 19.85 5.96 10.00
N ASP A 189 18.97 6.91 9.71
CA ASP A 189 18.10 7.53 10.69
C ASP A 189 17.17 6.50 11.37
N ILE A 190 16.56 5.59 10.61
CA ILE A 190 15.70 4.54 11.16
C ILE A 190 16.50 3.67 12.15
N LEU A 191 17.71 3.23 11.76
CA LEU A 191 18.57 2.41 12.61
C LEU A 191 18.93 3.13 13.92
N CYS A 192 19.30 4.40 13.80
CA CYS A 192 19.75 5.23 14.92
C CYS A 192 18.59 5.60 15.87
N HIS A 193 17.51 6.18 15.35
CA HIS A 193 16.41 6.70 16.16
C HIS A 193 15.55 5.60 16.79
N LEU A 194 15.36 4.47 16.13
CA LEU A 194 14.70 3.30 16.70
C LEU A 194 15.62 2.46 17.58
N LYS A 195 16.93 2.74 17.61
CA LYS A 195 17.94 2.00 18.39
C LYS A 195 17.88 0.49 18.10
N LEU A 196 17.83 0.12 16.82
CA LEU A 196 17.84 -1.28 16.41
C LEU A 196 19.17 -1.95 16.79
N GLN A 197 19.11 -3.16 17.35
CA GLN A 197 20.27 -3.93 17.83
C GLN A 197 20.64 -5.02 16.85
N ASN A 198 21.79 -4.88 16.17
CA ASN A 198 22.28 -5.84 15.16
C ASN A 198 21.18 -6.35 14.22
N PRO A 199 20.39 -5.44 13.57
CA PRO A 199 19.23 -5.85 12.83
C PRO A 199 19.59 -6.66 11.58
N GLU A 200 18.69 -7.57 11.20
CA GLU A 200 18.68 -8.09 9.84
C GLU A 200 18.10 -7.02 8.91
N ILE A 201 18.88 -6.60 7.91
CA ILE A 201 18.47 -5.56 6.97
C ILE A 201 18.18 -6.21 5.61
N ALA A 202 16.94 -6.08 5.15
CA ALA A 202 16.54 -6.58 3.85
C ALA A 202 15.95 -5.47 2.98
N VAL A 203 16.55 -5.25 1.83
CA VAL A 203 16.09 -4.30 0.80
C VAL A 203 15.70 -5.11 -0.43
N THR A 204 14.40 -5.13 -0.78
CA THR A 204 13.92 -5.95 -1.92
C THR A 204 13.95 -5.20 -3.25
N GLY A 205 14.49 -3.99 -3.25
CA GLY A 205 14.54 -3.13 -4.43
C GLY A 205 13.26 -2.30 -4.62
N PHE A 206 13.40 -1.27 -5.43
CA PHE A 206 12.34 -0.33 -5.77
C PHE A 206 11.81 -0.55 -7.19
N ASN A 207 12.36 -1.51 -7.92
CA ASN A 207 11.96 -1.76 -9.30
C ASN A 207 10.58 -2.43 -9.38
N ARG A 208 9.62 -1.72 -9.93
CA ARG A 208 8.27 -2.20 -10.26
C ARG A 208 8.16 -2.34 -11.77
N GLU A 209 8.55 -3.48 -12.34
CA GLU A 209 8.62 -3.71 -13.80
C GLU A 209 7.27 -3.56 -14.50
N ASN A 210 6.19 -3.88 -13.78
CA ASN A 210 4.82 -3.78 -14.28
C ASN A 210 4.30 -2.36 -14.44
N LEU A 211 4.97 -1.34 -13.84
CA LEU A 211 4.57 0.06 -13.95
C LEU A 211 5.21 0.73 -15.18
N PHE A 212 4.41 1.43 -15.97
CA PHE A 212 4.87 2.26 -17.08
C PHE A 212 4.85 3.73 -16.68
N PHE A 213 6.02 4.33 -16.47
CA PHE A 213 6.16 5.73 -16.08
C PHE A 213 6.19 6.65 -17.30
N ARG A 214 5.39 7.72 -17.26
CA ARG A 214 5.32 8.73 -18.32
C ARG A 214 5.15 10.13 -17.73
N VAL A 215 5.91 11.09 -18.26
CA VAL A 215 5.78 12.51 -17.95
C VAL A 215 5.35 13.25 -19.22
N LEU A 216 4.27 14.03 -19.11
CA LEU A 216 3.81 14.92 -20.17
C LEU A 216 3.84 16.37 -19.69
N LYS A 217 4.09 17.28 -20.62
CA LYS A 217 4.06 18.74 -20.42
C LYS A 217 3.03 19.37 -21.36
N PRO A 218 1.74 19.07 -21.16
CA PRO A 218 0.71 19.54 -22.07
C PRO A 218 0.47 21.04 -21.90
N THR A 219 0.07 21.73 -22.97
CA THR A 219 -0.44 23.09 -22.92
C THR A 219 -1.80 23.17 -22.22
N ASP A 220 -2.63 22.14 -22.41
CA ASP A 220 -3.90 21.95 -21.71
C ASP A 220 -3.91 20.61 -20.95
N LYS A 221 -3.78 20.72 -19.62
CA LYS A 221 -3.84 19.55 -18.73
C LYS A 221 -5.21 18.89 -18.68
N LYS A 222 -6.29 19.66 -18.85
CA LYS A 222 -7.65 19.13 -18.81
C LYS A 222 -7.90 18.22 -20.01
N ALA A 223 -7.57 18.71 -21.21
CA ALA A 223 -7.69 17.93 -22.43
C ALA A 223 -6.83 16.65 -22.37
N ALA A 224 -5.57 16.77 -21.90
CA ALA A 224 -4.69 15.61 -21.76
C ALA A 224 -5.20 14.58 -20.74
N LEU A 225 -5.80 15.01 -19.62
CA LEU A 225 -6.41 14.12 -18.64
C LEU A 225 -7.63 13.41 -19.23
N LEU A 226 -8.55 14.13 -19.88
CA LEU A 226 -9.75 13.56 -20.48
C LEU A 226 -9.41 12.52 -21.57
N GLU A 227 -8.46 12.85 -22.44
CA GLU A 227 -7.97 11.92 -23.46
C GLU A 227 -7.42 10.64 -22.83
N PHE A 228 -6.58 10.77 -21.79
CA PHE A 228 -6.01 9.63 -21.09
C PHE A 228 -7.08 8.78 -20.42
N VAL A 229 -7.99 9.35 -19.65
CA VAL A 229 -9.03 8.61 -18.93
C VAL A 229 -10.03 7.98 -19.90
N ALA A 230 -10.33 8.62 -21.02
CA ALA A 230 -11.19 8.05 -22.08
C ALA A 230 -10.59 6.75 -22.68
N GLN A 231 -9.25 6.67 -22.80
CA GLN A 231 -8.56 5.46 -23.26
C GLN A 231 -8.62 4.30 -22.23
N HIS A 232 -8.89 4.64 -20.95
CA HIS A 232 -8.93 3.70 -19.79
C HIS A 232 -10.33 3.63 -19.16
N ARG A 233 -11.39 3.86 -19.93
CA ARG A 233 -12.77 4.10 -19.44
C ARG A 233 -13.32 2.97 -18.55
N ASP A 234 -12.96 1.73 -18.83
CA ASP A 234 -13.43 0.54 -18.09
C ASP A 234 -12.52 0.18 -16.89
N GLU A 235 -11.41 0.88 -16.72
CA GLU A 235 -10.38 0.60 -15.74
C GLU A 235 -10.53 1.48 -14.49
N SER A 236 -10.07 0.97 -13.35
CA SER A 236 -10.03 1.75 -12.11
C SER A 236 -8.74 2.55 -12.03
N GLY A 237 -8.85 3.85 -11.69
CA GLY A 237 -7.70 4.73 -11.58
C GLY A 237 -7.80 5.79 -10.49
N ILE A 238 -6.64 6.35 -10.14
CA ILE A 238 -6.54 7.44 -9.16
C ILE A 238 -5.94 8.66 -9.85
N VAL A 239 -6.53 9.84 -9.61
CA VAL A 239 -6.01 11.13 -10.07
C VAL A 239 -5.62 11.97 -8.86
N TYR A 240 -4.32 12.19 -8.67
CA TYR A 240 -3.80 13.02 -7.59
C TYR A 240 -3.71 14.49 -7.98
N CYS A 241 -4.24 15.35 -7.11
CA CYS A 241 -4.20 16.80 -7.22
C CYS A 241 -3.52 17.43 -6.00
N SER A 242 -2.76 18.51 -6.21
CA SER A 242 -2.04 19.19 -5.12
C SER A 242 -2.93 19.98 -4.16
N THR A 243 -4.15 20.36 -4.58
CA THR A 243 -5.07 21.20 -3.79
C THR A 243 -6.49 20.67 -3.81
N ARG A 244 -7.26 20.94 -2.74
CA ARG A 244 -8.70 20.65 -2.65
C ARG A 244 -9.47 21.23 -3.83
N LYS A 245 -9.18 22.50 -4.19
CA LYS A 245 -9.79 23.18 -5.33
C LYS A 245 -9.58 22.46 -6.67
N ASN A 246 -8.39 21.87 -6.87
CA ASN A 246 -8.13 21.09 -8.09
C ASN A 246 -8.87 19.75 -8.05
N VAL A 247 -9.00 19.12 -6.87
CA VAL A 247 -9.81 17.89 -6.72
C VAL A 247 -11.25 18.16 -7.14
N GLU A 248 -11.87 19.23 -6.64
CA GLU A 248 -13.24 19.60 -7.01
C GLU A 248 -13.39 19.80 -8.52
N LYS A 249 -12.55 20.68 -9.10
CA LYS A 249 -12.60 20.99 -10.54
C LYS A 249 -12.37 19.80 -11.45
N VAL A 250 -11.44 18.92 -11.08
CA VAL A 250 -11.13 17.72 -11.87
C VAL A 250 -12.24 16.68 -11.74
N THR A 251 -12.85 16.56 -10.56
CA THR A 251 -14.01 15.66 -10.35
C THR A 251 -15.21 16.11 -11.20
N GLU A 252 -15.53 17.40 -11.18
CA GLU A 252 -16.60 17.98 -12.02
C GLU A 252 -16.31 17.73 -13.50
N LEU A 253 -15.10 18.07 -13.97
CA LEU A 253 -14.67 17.84 -15.36
C LEU A 253 -14.87 16.39 -15.82
N LEU A 254 -14.51 15.42 -14.99
CA LEU A 254 -14.67 14.00 -15.32
C LEU A 254 -16.16 13.61 -15.36
N LYS A 255 -16.97 14.05 -14.38
CA LYS A 255 -18.41 13.78 -14.33
C LYS A 255 -19.14 14.39 -15.52
N ASP A 256 -18.83 15.64 -15.88
CA ASP A 256 -19.42 16.32 -17.05
C ASP A 256 -19.07 15.61 -18.36
N SER A 257 -17.94 14.90 -18.39
CA SER A 257 -17.51 14.07 -19.53
C SER A 257 -18.07 12.63 -19.46
N GLY A 258 -19.03 12.33 -18.57
CA GLY A 258 -19.68 11.02 -18.43
C GLY A 258 -18.77 9.94 -17.80
N ILE A 259 -17.74 10.36 -17.06
CA ILE A 259 -16.83 9.44 -16.35
C ILE A 259 -17.27 9.34 -14.88
N SER A 260 -17.49 8.10 -14.39
CA SER A 260 -17.84 7.84 -13.00
C SER A 260 -16.66 8.14 -12.08
N ALA A 261 -16.75 9.26 -11.32
CA ALA A 261 -15.68 9.73 -10.45
C ALA A 261 -16.19 10.09 -9.05
N ALA A 262 -15.37 9.80 -8.03
CA ALA A 262 -15.52 10.29 -6.66
C ALA A 262 -14.36 11.21 -6.28
N ARG A 263 -14.57 12.03 -5.25
CA ARG A 263 -13.55 12.94 -4.71
C ARG A 263 -13.14 12.55 -3.30
N TYR A 264 -11.89 12.88 -2.94
CA TYR A 264 -11.39 12.64 -1.59
C TYR A 264 -10.35 13.69 -1.17
N HIS A 265 -10.63 14.46 -0.13
CA HIS A 265 -9.67 15.37 0.51
C HIS A 265 -10.10 15.69 1.95
N ALA A 266 -9.17 16.19 2.75
CA ALA A 266 -9.39 16.46 4.18
C ALA A 266 -10.45 17.55 4.50
N GLY A 267 -10.94 18.29 3.50
CA GLY A 267 -11.99 19.29 3.68
C GLY A 267 -13.41 18.75 3.49
N LEU A 268 -13.57 17.48 3.15
CA LEU A 268 -14.88 16.82 3.07
C LEU A 268 -15.29 16.32 4.46
N GLU A 269 -16.60 16.20 4.68
CA GLU A 269 -17.18 15.55 5.86
C GLU A 269 -16.73 14.06 5.91
N GLU A 270 -16.65 13.52 7.11
CA GLU A 270 -16.16 12.14 7.32
C GLU A 270 -17.02 11.12 6.58
N GLU A 271 -18.33 11.32 6.58
CA GLU A 271 -19.29 10.47 5.89
C GLU A 271 -19.05 10.48 4.37
N GLU A 272 -18.93 11.67 3.75
CA GLU A 272 -18.68 11.79 2.32
C GLU A 272 -17.34 11.14 1.92
N ARG A 273 -16.30 11.30 2.73
CA ARG A 273 -15.01 10.62 2.52
C ARG A 273 -15.18 9.11 2.53
N ARG A 274 -15.93 8.59 3.51
CA ARG A 274 -16.19 7.15 3.68
C ARG A 274 -17.01 6.60 2.51
N GLU A 275 -18.05 7.31 2.08
CA GLU A 275 -18.88 6.90 0.94
C GLU A 275 -18.09 6.89 -0.37
N GLY A 276 -17.33 7.96 -0.66
CA GLY A 276 -16.48 8.03 -1.84
C GLY A 276 -15.43 6.93 -1.88
N GLN A 277 -14.75 6.68 -0.76
CA GLN A 277 -13.79 5.60 -0.62
C GLN A 277 -14.44 4.24 -0.82
N THR A 278 -15.59 4.00 -0.19
CA THR A 278 -16.35 2.75 -0.33
C THR A 278 -16.79 2.54 -1.77
N ALA A 279 -17.36 3.57 -2.42
CA ALA A 279 -17.77 3.48 -3.81
C ALA A 279 -16.61 3.13 -4.75
N PHE A 280 -15.41 3.67 -4.51
CA PHE A 280 -14.22 3.34 -5.27
C PHE A 280 -13.71 1.91 -4.97
N LEU A 281 -13.66 1.50 -3.71
CA LEU A 281 -13.26 0.15 -3.32
C LEU A 281 -14.19 -0.93 -3.90
N TYR A 282 -15.49 -0.66 -3.97
CA TYR A 282 -16.49 -1.59 -4.51
C TYR A 282 -16.72 -1.46 -6.01
N ASP A 283 -15.83 -0.75 -6.74
CA ASP A 283 -15.92 -0.51 -8.19
C ASP A 283 -17.23 0.20 -8.66
N LYS A 284 -17.97 0.82 -7.73
CA LYS A 284 -19.16 1.64 -8.04
C LYS A 284 -18.78 2.91 -8.78
N VAL A 285 -17.57 3.43 -8.51
CA VAL A 285 -16.93 4.49 -9.31
C VAL A 285 -15.58 4.02 -9.84
N LYS A 286 -15.23 4.50 -11.04
CA LYS A 286 -14.00 4.08 -11.74
C LYS A 286 -12.79 4.94 -11.38
N VAL A 287 -13.02 6.22 -11.12
CA VAL A 287 -11.95 7.19 -10.89
C VAL A 287 -12.07 7.81 -9.51
N MET A 288 -11.00 7.75 -8.73
CA MET A 288 -10.87 8.53 -7.50
C MET A 288 -10.01 9.76 -7.77
N VAL A 289 -10.56 10.95 -7.57
CA VAL A 289 -9.81 12.21 -7.63
C VAL A 289 -9.49 12.67 -6.22
N ALA A 290 -8.22 12.83 -5.88
CA ALA A 290 -7.86 13.05 -4.50
C ALA A 290 -6.62 13.93 -4.28
N THR A 291 -6.48 14.47 -3.06
CA THR A 291 -5.19 14.94 -2.56
C THR A 291 -4.38 13.76 -1.99
N ASN A 292 -3.14 14.02 -1.55
CA ASN A 292 -2.32 13.05 -0.83
C ASN A 292 -2.99 12.47 0.45
N ALA A 293 -4.06 13.10 0.94
CA ALA A 293 -4.87 12.55 2.05
C ALA A 293 -5.53 11.20 1.68
N PHE A 294 -5.78 10.95 0.38
CA PHE A 294 -6.20 9.64 -0.14
C PHE A 294 -4.95 8.82 -0.47
N GLY A 295 -4.29 8.35 0.54
CA GLY A 295 -3.02 7.76 0.28
C GLY A 295 -2.70 6.60 1.19
N MET A 296 -2.34 6.89 2.39
CA MET A 296 -1.95 5.88 3.36
C MET A 296 -3.19 5.10 3.83
N GLY A 297 -3.20 3.78 3.66
CA GLY A 297 -4.29 2.91 4.10
C GLY A 297 -5.22 2.38 3.01
N ILE A 298 -5.04 2.74 1.74
CA ILE A 298 -5.88 2.20 0.66
C ILE A 298 -5.17 1.03 0.01
N ASP A 299 -5.77 -0.14 0.15
CA ASP A 299 -5.26 -1.40 -0.42
C ASP A 299 -6.18 -1.95 -1.52
N LYS A 300 -6.48 -1.10 -2.53
CA LYS A 300 -7.16 -1.55 -3.74
C LYS A 300 -6.13 -2.15 -4.70
N GLN A 301 -6.30 -3.42 -5.03
CA GLN A 301 -5.31 -4.19 -5.79
C GLN A 301 -5.38 -3.92 -7.30
N ASN A 302 -6.56 -3.62 -7.82
CA ASN A 302 -6.86 -3.51 -9.25
C ASN A 302 -6.86 -2.06 -9.78
N VAL A 303 -5.95 -1.21 -9.30
CA VAL A 303 -5.75 0.13 -9.84
C VAL A 303 -4.88 0.04 -11.09
N SER A 304 -5.46 0.26 -12.27
CA SER A 304 -4.77 0.13 -13.56
C SER A 304 -3.93 1.35 -13.92
N TYR A 305 -4.23 2.51 -13.35
CA TYR A 305 -3.45 3.72 -13.58
C TYR A 305 -3.48 4.70 -12.41
N VAL A 306 -2.40 5.47 -12.30
CA VAL A 306 -2.31 6.64 -11.42
C VAL A 306 -1.91 7.84 -12.26
N VAL A 307 -2.72 8.91 -12.20
CA VAL A 307 -2.42 10.20 -12.84
C VAL A 307 -2.07 11.23 -11.78
N HIS A 308 -0.90 11.83 -11.87
CA HIS A 308 -0.57 13.04 -11.13
C HIS A 308 -0.95 14.25 -11.98
N TYR A 309 -2.12 14.84 -11.70
CA TYR A 309 -2.59 16.05 -12.38
C TYR A 309 -1.71 17.27 -12.08
N ASN A 310 -1.13 17.30 -10.88
CA ASN A 310 -0.09 18.23 -10.50
C ASN A 310 1.18 17.44 -10.10
N MET A 311 2.36 18.07 -10.26
CA MET A 311 3.62 17.51 -9.80
C MET A 311 3.58 17.29 -8.28
N PRO A 312 3.91 16.10 -7.76
CA PRO A 312 4.08 15.84 -6.33
C PRO A 312 5.17 16.70 -5.70
N LYS A 313 5.16 16.83 -4.39
CA LYS A 313 6.13 17.67 -3.67
C LYS A 313 7.56 17.11 -3.69
N ASN A 314 7.73 15.78 -3.79
CA ASN A 314 9.02 15.10 -3.82
C ASN A 314 8.91 13.71 -4.48
N MET A 315 10.06 13.07 -4.69
CA MET A 315 10.17 11.76 -5.33
C MET A 315 9.57 10.62 -4.50
N GLU A 316 9.66 10.69 -3.19
CA GLU A 316 9.12 9.67 -2.29
C GLU A 316 7.59 9.65 -2.35
N ALA A 317 6.95 10.83 -2.27
CA ALA A 317 5.50 10.95 -2.43
C ALA A 317 5.06 10.46 -3.81
N TYR A 318 5.77 10.87 -4.88
CA TYR A 318 5.50 10.38 -6.23
C TYR A 318 5.56 8.86 -6.32
N TYR A 319 6.63 8.26 -5.81
CA TYR A 319 6.81 6.81 -5.87
C TYR A 319 5.76 6.05 -5.04
N GLN A 320 5.43 6.55 -3.86
CA GLN A 320 4.42 5.96 -2.98
C GLN A 320 3.00 6.03 -3.61
N GLU A 321 2.65 7.17 -4.22
CA GLU A 321 1.37 7.38 -4.88
C GLU A 321 1.28 6.58 -6.19
N ALA A 322 2.30 6.63 -7.05
CA ALA A 322 2.41 5.83 -8.27
C ALA A 322 2.39 4.32 -7.99
N GLY A 323 3.01 3.90 -6.88
CA GLY A 323 3.07 2.51 -6.42
C GLY A 323 1.72 1.89 -6.03
N ARG A 324 0.63 2.68 -6.01
CA ARG A 324 -0.74 2.16 -5.82
C ARG A 324 -1.26 1.45 -7.04
N ALA A 325 -0.73 1.78 -8.22
CA ALA A 325 -1.06 1.10 -9.45
C ALA A 325 -0.46 -0.31 -9.49
N GLY A 326 -1.19 -1.26 -10.07
CA GLY A 326 -0.73 -2.62 -10.37
C GLY A 326 -0.21 -3.39 -9.15
N ARG A 327 -0.85 -3.30 -7.99
CA ARG A 327 -0.45 -4.07 -6.79
C ARG A 327 -0.62 -5.57 -6.96
N ASP A 328 -1.54 -5.98 -7.79
CA ASP A 328 -1.78 -7.36 -8.22
C ASP A 328 -0.72 -7.91 -9.18
N GLY A 329 0.23 -7.07 -9.62
CA GLY A 329 1.27 -7.40 -10.58
C GLY A 329 0.85 -7.20 -12.05
N SER A 330 -0.39 -6.76 -12.31
CA SER A 330 -0.85 -6.40 -13.65
C SER A 330 -0.11 -5.17 -14.19
N LYS A 331 -0.07 -5.02 -15.51
CA LYS A 331 0.51 -3.82 -16.15
C LYS A 331 -0.33 -2.60 -15.78
N ALA A 332 0.34 -1.53 -15.35
CA ALA A 332 -0.32 -0.29 -14.96
C ALA A 332 0.46 0.94 -15.45
N GLU A 333 -0.23 2.04 -15.69
CA GLU A 333 0.37 3.29 -16.18
C GLU A 333 0.40 4.38 -15.10
N CYS A 334 1.57 5.01 -14.92
CA CYS A 334 1.79 6.14 -14.02
C CYS A 334 2.08 7.38 -14.87
N LEU A 335 1.06 8.24 -15.03
CA LEU A 335 1.15 9.47 -15.82
C LEU A 335 1.34 10.68 -14.92
N LEU A 336 2.34 11.50 -15.19
CA LEU A 336 2.52 12.81 -14.56
C LEU A 336 2.29 13.92 -15.58
N LEU A 337 1.36 14.84 -15.27
CA LEU A 337 1.06 16.03 -16.05
C LEU A 337 1.77 17.23 -15.41
N TYR A 338 2.95 17.59 -15.93
CA TYR A 338 3.71 18.73 -15.42
C TYR A 338 3.16 20.06 -15.96
N GLY A 339 3.09 21.05 -15.08
CA GLY A 339 2.82 22.45 -15.45
C GLY A 339 3.70 23.41 -14.63
N ALA A 340 4.12 24.52 -15.23
CA ALA A 340 5.00 25.50 -14.58
C ALA A 340 4.45 26.06 -13.25
N GLY A 341 3.11 26.11 -13.10
CA GLY A 341 2.45 26.52 -11.86
C GLY A 341 2.61 25.52 -10.70
N ASP A 342 2.93 24.26 -10.99
CA ASP A 342 3.06 23.24 -9.96
C ASP A 342 4.24 23.52 -9.02
N VAL A 343 5.36 23.99 -9.56
CA VAL A 343 6.55 24.38 -8.78
C VAL A 343 6.21 25.51 -7.81
N ARG A 344 5.56 26.56 -8.30
CA ARG A 344 5.14 27.70 -7.45
C ARG A 344 4.21 27.25 -6.32
N THR A 345 3.30 26.33 -6.61
CA THR A 345 2.40 25.77 -5.60
C THR A 345 3.17 24.98 -4.55
N ALA A 346 4.15 24.17 -4.95
CA ALA A 346 5.00 23.42 -4.02
C ALA A 346 5.86 24.34 -3.16
N GLU A 347 6.51 25.36 -3.76
CA GLU A 347 7.28 26.40 -3.05
C GLU A 347 6.41 27.13 -2.03
N PHE A 348 5.17 27.49 -2.41
CA PHE A 348 4.23 28.11 -1.50
C PHE A 348 3.94 27.21 -0.27
N PHE A 349 3.71 25.94 -0.46
CA PHE A 349 3.49 25.00 0.66
C PHE A 349 4.74 24.86 1.53
N ILE A 350 5.94 24.75 0.97
CA ILE A 350 7.19 24.67 1.73
C ILE A 350 7.37 25.93 2.61
N ASN A 351 7.15 27.11 2.03
CA ASN A 351 7.33 28.37 2.74
C ASN A 351 6.29 28.61 3.84
N ASN A 352 5.08 28.08 3.70
CA ASN A 352 3.96 28.28 4.63
C ASN A 352 3.68 27.03 5.50
N SER A 353 4.51 26.00 5.44
CA SER A 353 4.37 24.85 6.33
C SER A 353 4.65 25.26 7.79
N THR A 354 3.67 24.98 8.66
CA THR A 354 3.80 25.11 10.12
C THR A 354 4.19 23.79 10.78
N GLU A 355 4.22 22.70 10.04
CA GLU A 355 4.58 21.39 10.55
C GLU A 355 6.05 21.36 10.99
N GLY A 356 6.28 21.01 12.25
CA GLY A 356 7.64 20.87 12.81
C GLY A 356 8.35 22.18 13.14
N ASN A 357 7.61 23.26 13.46
CA ASN A 357 8.16 24.50 14.01
C ASN A 357 8.74 24.35 15.44
N GLU A 358 8.76 23.13 15.96
CA GLU A 358 9.43 22.77 17.21
C GLU A 358 10.94 22.68 16.95
N GLY A 359 11.75 23.56 17.52
CA GLY A 359 13.21 23.51 17.40
C GLY A 359 13.91 24.83 17.08
N GLY A 360 13.16 25.92 16.93
CA GLY A 360 13.73 27.26 16.72
C GLY A 360 14.09 27.57 15.24
N PRO A 361 14.53 28.82 14.95
CA PRO A 361 14.70 29.32 13.58
C PRO A 361 15.69 28.52 12.73
N GLN A 362 16.76 27.97 13.33
CA GLN A 362 17.78 27.21 12.62
C GLN A 362 17.24 25.85 12.14
N ALA A 363 16.48 25.14 12.98
CA ALA A 363 15.86 23.86 12.62
C ALA A 363 14.83 24.04 11.49
N ILE A 364 14.04 25.13 11.54
CA ILE A 364 13.09 25.48 10.48
C ILE A 364 13.82 25.76 9.16
N ALA A 365 14.91 26.54 9.19
CA ALA A 365 15.70 26.83 8.00
C ALA A 365 16.32 25.58 7.40
N GLN A 366 16.88 24.70 8.23
CA GLN A 366 17.44 23.43 7.79
C GLN A 366 16.38 22.54 7.12
N ARG A 367 15.21 22.41 7.72
CA ARG A 367 14.10 21.63 7.17
C ARG A 367 13.61 22.19 5.83
N ARG A 368 13.43 23.52 5.74
CA ARG A 368 13.06 24.15 4.46
C ARG A 368 14.09 23.86 3.36
N LYS A 369 15.37 23.92 3.69
CA LYS A 369 16.43 23.57 2.72
C LYS A 369 16.23 22.16 2.21
N ILE A 370 16.03 21.18 3.09
CA ILE A 370 15.78 19.78 2.73
C ILE A 370 14.57 19.65 1.79
N GLU A 371 13.46 20.32 2.12
CA GLU A 371 12.25 20.26 1.30
C GLU A 371 12.46 20.91 -0.09
N PHE A 372 13.25 22.00 -0.19
CA PHE A 372 13.62 22.57 -1.48
C PHE A 372 14.53 21.65 -2.28
N ASP A 373 15.53 21.02 -1.66
CA ASP A 373 16.41 20.06 -2.34
C ASP A 373 15.59 18.86 -2.90
N LYS A 374 14.60 18.36 -2.16
CA LYS A 374 13.69 17.32 -2.63
C LYS A 374 12.78 17.80 -3.77
N LEU A 375 12.29 19.04 -3.71
CA LEU A 375 11.50 19.64 -4.79
C LEU A 375 12.31 19.74 -6.07
N ASP A 376 13.58 20.12 -5.98
CA ASP A 376 14.48 20.20 -7.13
C ASP A 376 14.73 18.81 -7.74
N GLN A 377 14.88 17.77 -6.94
CA GLN A 377 14.97 16.39 -7.45
C GLN A 377 13.68 15.99 -8.21
N MET A 378 12.51 16.29 -7.68
CA MET A 378 11.23 16.01 -8.36
C MET A 378 11.09 16.79 -9.67
N LYS A 379 11.51 18.04 -9.69
CA LYS A 379 11.56 18.88 -10.89
C LYS A 379 12.52 18.31 -11.91
N ASN A 380 13.74 17.91 -11.51
CA ASN A 380 14.71 17.29 -12.39
C ASN A 380 14.19 15.99 -13.01
N TYR A 381 13.46 15.16 -12.25
CA TYR A 381 12.72 14.02 -12.78
C TYR A 381 11.75 14.40 -13.90
N CYS A 382 10.98 15.49 -13.75
CA CYS A 382 10.06 15.96 -14.78
C CYS A 382 10.77 16.44 -16.05
N PHE A 383 12.04 16.86 -15.97
CA PHE A 383 12.80 17.40 -17.09
C PHE A 383 13.84 16.45 -17.68
N THR A 384 14.09 15.31 -17.05
CA THR A 384 15.07 14.37 -17.56
C THR A 384 14.72 13.87 -18.96
N SER A 385 15.70 13.83 -19.84
CA SER A 385 15.65 13.11 -21.13
C SER A 385 16.12 11.66 -21.00
N GLY A 386 16.64 11.29 -19.83
CA GLY A 386 17.06 9.94 -19.47
C GLY A 386 15.90 8.97 -19.22
N CYS A 387 16.22 7.79 -18.76
CA CYS A 387 15.22 6.79 -18.38
C CYS A 387 14.52 7.20 -17.08
N LEU A 388 13.19 7.34 -17.11
CA LEU A 388 12.40 7.71 -15.93
C LEU A 388 12.52 6.67 -14.79
N ARG A 389 12.55 5.39 -15.12
CA ARG A 389 12.70 4.31 -14.14
C ARG A 389 14.09 4.34 -13.49
N HIS A 390 15.14 4.48 -14.29
CA HIS A 390 16.51 4.60 -13.77
C HIS A 390 16.63 5.79 -12.80
N TYR A 391 16.04 6.94 -13.13
CA TYR A 391 16.04 8.10 -12.25
C TYR A 391 15.40 7.81 -10.89
N ILE A 392 14.26 7.07 -10.86
CA ILE A 392 13.61 6.66 -9.61
C ILE A 392 14.52 5.73 -8.81
N LEU A 393 15.09 4.71 -9.44
CA LEU A 393 15.90 3.70 -8.77
C LEU A 393 17.19 4.30 -8.21
N ASP A 394 17.86 5.13 -8.99
CA ASP A 394 19.07 5.89 -8.59
C ASP A 394 18.78 6.80 -7.38
N TYR A 395 17.64 7.51 -7.38
CA TYR A 395 17.20 8.32 -6.24
C TYR A 395 17.13 7.54 -4.93
N PHE A 396 16.67 6.28 -4.97
CA PHE A 396 16.61 5.40 -3.80
C PHE A 396 17.92 4.63 -3.55
N GLY A 397 18.97 4.88 -4.33
CA GLY A 397 20.28 4.22 -4.20
C GLY A 397 20.27 2.79 -4.72
N GLU A 398 19.45 2.47 -5.74
CA GLU A 398 19.42 1.17 -6.40
C GLU A 398 20.07 1.25 -7.77
N ASP A 399 21.10 0.44 -7.98
CA ASP A 399 21.75 0.31 -9.29
C ASP A 399 20.78 -0.24 -10.33
N SER A 400 20.74 0.38 -11.49
CA SER A 400 19.85 -0.03 -12.57
C SER A 400 20.38 0.33 -13.95
N PRO A 401 19.95 -0.38 -15.01
CA PRO A 401 20.32 -0.03 -16.37
C PRO A 401 19.88 1.39 -16.74
N LEU A 402 20.74 2.13 -17.47
CA LEU A 402 20.46 3.48 -17.98
C LEU A 402 19.24 3.56 -18.91
N SER A 403 18.70 2.42 -19.35
CA SER A 403 17.50 2.31 -20.18
C SER A 403 16.67 1.09 -19.78
N CYS A 404 15.44 1.30 -19.33
CA CYS A 404 14.54 0.19 -18.97
C CYS A 404 13.71 -0.35 -20.17
N GLY A 405 13.72 0.32 -21.30
CA GLY A 405 12.88 -0.02 -22.46
C GLY A 405 11.36 0.11 -22.22
N ASN A 406 10.90 0.37 -21.00
CA ASN A 406 9.50 0.42 -20.59
C ASN A 406 9.15 1.67 -19.77
N CYS A 407 9.51 2.84 -20.26
CA CYS A 407 9.03 4.14 -19.79
C CYS A 407 8.84 5.09 -20.97
N GLY A 408 8.17 6.21 -20.78
CA GLY A 408 7.85 7.18 -21.82
C GLY A 408 9.08 7.62 -22.61
N ASN A 409 10.16 7.97 -21.93
CA ASN A 409 11.40 8.44 -22.58
C ASN A 409 12.11 7.32 -23.36
N CYS A 410 12.19 6.10 -22.81
CA CYS A 410 12.81 4.98 -23.51
C CYS A 410 12.00 4.56 -24.75
N ARG A 411 10.66 4.54 -24.66
CA ARG A 411 9.79 4.24 -25.81
C ARG A 411 9.85 5.33 -26.88
N ALA A 412 9.92 6.62 -26.50
CA ALA A 412 10.10 7.71 -27.44
C ALA A 412 11.40 7.58 -28.24
N LYS A 413 12.51 7.27 -27.57
CA LYS A 413 13.80 7.00 -28.23
C LYS A 413 13.72 5.80 -29.20
N LYS A 414 13.03 4.70 -28.80
CA LYS A 414 12.81 3.54 -29.67
C LYS A 414 11.93 3.88 -30.87
N ARG A 415 10.88 4.71 -30.72
CA ARG A 415 10.00 5.13 -31.84
C ARG A 415 10.77 5.97 -32.86
N ILE A 416 11.64 6.87 -32.41
CA ILE A 416 12.53 7.64 -33.29
C ILE A 416 13.49 6.69 -34.04
N ALA A 417 13.98 5.62 -33.40
CA ALA A 417 14.81 4.59 -34.01
C ALA A 417 14.01 3.59 -34.86
N ALA A 418 12.71 3.39 -34.59
CA ALA A 418 11.84 2.35 -35.16
C ALA A 418 10.77 2.88 -36.13
N THR A 419 10.93 4.06 -36.73
CA THR A 419 10.03 4.53 -37.80
C THR A 419 9.96 3.57 -39.01
N LEU A 420 10.45 2.34 -38.86
CA LEU A 420 10.60 1.29 -39.89
C LEU A 420 9.94 -0.06 -39.60
N ALA A 421 9.05 -0.24 -38.60
CA ALA A 421 8.43 -1.55 -38.36
C ALA A 421 6.98 -1.49 -37.81
N LYS A 422 6.12 -2.35 -38.38
CA LYS A 422 4.64 -2.43 -38.22
C LYS A 422 4.17 -3.24 -37.00
N PRO A 423 2.85 -3.19 -36.62
CA PRO A 423 2.31 -3.53 -35.29
C PRO A 423 1.85 -5.00 -35.14
N VAL A 424 1.73 -5.45 -33.88
CA VAL A 424 1.25 -6.77 -33.44
C VAL A 424 -0.07 -6.68 -32.67
N SER A 425 -0.91 -7.70 -32.86
CA SER A 425 -2.32 -7.88 -32.52
C SER A 425 -2.67 -8.16 -31.05
N ARG A 426 -3.97 -7.98 -30.69
CA ARG A 426 -4.59 -8.14 -29.36
C ARG A 426 -5.16 -9.54 -29.10
N PRO A 427 -5.32 -9.99 -27.84
CA PRO A 427 -5.88 -11.32 -27.50
C PRO A 427 -7.41 -11.34 -27.28
N GLN A 428 -7.96 -12.57 -27.20
CA GLN A 428 -9.33 -12.98 -27.47
C GLN A 428 -10.41 -12.85 -26.35
N LYS A 429 -11.69 -12.88 -26.77
CA LYS A 429 -12.93 -12.45 -26.09
C LYS A 429 -13.64 -13.48 -25.15
N THR A 430 -13.16 -14.70 -24.97
CA THR A 430 -13.98 -15.82 -24.45
C THR A 430 -13.97 -16.00 -22.93
N GLU A 431 -12.99 -15.44 -22.21
CA GLU A 431 -12.83 -15.62 -20.76
C GLU A 431 -13.56 -14.54 -19.91
N ARG A 432 -14.05 -13.50 -20.58
CA ARG A 432 -14.64 -12.31 -19.95
C ARG A 432 -15.93 -12.59 -19.18
N SER A 433 -16.77 -13.55 -19.62
CA SER A 433 -18.09 -13.78 -19.03
C SER A 433 -18.03 -14.51 -17.68
N LEU A 434 -17.17 -15.50 -17.49
CA LEU A 434 -17.03 -16.19 -16.20
C LEU A 434 -16.37 -15.29 -15.17
N TYR A 435 -15.34 -14.54 -15.54
CA TYR A 435 -14.70 -13.56 -14.67
C TYR A 435 -15.71 -12.52 -14.15
N GLU A 436 -16.57 -11.97 -15.00
CA GLU A 436 -17.60 -10.99 -14.59
C GLU A 436 -18.64 -11.60 -13.64
N MET A 437 -19.02 -12.88 -13.84
CA MET A 437 -19.89 -13.59 -12.90
C MET A 437 -19.24 -13.79 -11.53
N LEU A 438 -17.99 -14.21 -11.50
CA LEU A 438 -17.22 -14.37 -10.24
C LEU A 438 -17.03 -13.02 -9.54
N ARG A 439 -16.82 -11.95 -10.30
CA ARG A 439 -16.73 -10.59 -9.78
C ARG A 439 -18.03 -10.12 -9.13
N SER A 440 -19.18 -10.41 -9.74
CA SER A 440 -20.50 -10.11 -9.16
C SER A 440 -20.71 -10.85 -7.83
N VAL A 441 -20.40 -12.15 -7.78
CA VAL A 441 -20.48 -12.95 -6.54
C VAL A 441 -19.58 -12.39 -5.44
N ARG A 442 -18.36 -11.95 -5.80
CA ARG A 442 -17.45 -11.31 -4.85
C ARG A 442 -18.05 -10.02 -4.26
N LEU A 443 -18.66 -9.18 -5.09
CA LEU A 443 -19.28 -7.94 -4.64
C LEU A 443 -20.43 -8.20 -3.67
N ASP A 444 -21.28 -9.21 -3.95
CA ASP A 444 -22.37 -9.62 -3.05
C ASP A 444 -21.87 -10.07 -1.67
N PHE A 445 -20.79 -10.84 -1.63
CA PHE A 445 -20.16 -11.23 -0.36
C PHE A 445 -19.53 -10.05 0.36
N ALA A 446 -18.85 -9.18 -0.35
CA ALA A 446 -18.20 -8.00 0.18
C ALA A 446 -19.19 -7.04 0.83
N GLU A 447 -20.35 -6.78 0.18
CA GLU A 447 -21.41 -5.95 0.73
C GLU A 447 -22.03 -6.58 2.00
N LYS A 448 -22.34 -7.87 1.98
CA LYS A 448 -22.91 -8.59 3.13
C LYS A 448 -21.97 -8.63 4.33
N ALA A 449 -20.68 -8.76 4.09
CA ALA A 449 -19.67 -8.84 5.13
C ALA A 449 -19.14 -7.46 5.58
N GLY A 450 -19.47 -6.37 4.86
CA GLY A 450 -18.90 -5.04 5.09
C GLY A 450 -17.38 -4.98 4.87
N LEU A 451 -16.88 -5.80 3.93
CA LEU A 451 -15.46 -5.96 3.65
C LEU A 451 -15.14 -5.45 2.24
N PRO A 452 -13.95 -4.85 2.00
CA PRO A 452 -13.45 -4.60 0.65
C PRO A 452 -13.46 -5.89 -0.20
N PRO A 453 -13.87 -5.83 -1.48
CA PRO A 453 -14.00 -7.01 -2.33
C PRO A 453 -12.71 -7.85 -2.44
N GLU A 454 -11.56 -7.21 -2.44
CA GLU A 454 -10.24 -7.86 -2.54
C GLU A 454 -9.91 -8.72 -1.31
N LEU A 455 -10.51 -8.44 -0.16
CA LEU A 455 -10.34 -9.26 1.05
C LEU A 455 -11.08 -10.59 0.94
N ILE A 456 -12.12 -10.68 0.11
CA ILE A 456 -12.76 -11.95 -0.25
C ILE A 456 -11.80 -12.75 -1.13
N PHE A 457 -11.61 -12.30 -2.40
CA PHE A 457 -10.61 -12.81 -3.33
C PHE A 457 -10.08 -11.66 -4.20
N THR A 458 -8.77 -11.68 -4.50
CA THR A 458 -8.16 -10.69 -5.39
C THR A 458 -8.62 -10.88 -6.85
N ASP A 459 -8.49 -9.85 -7.68
CA ASP A 459 -8.77 -9.98 -9.11
C ASP A 459 -7.90 -11.05 -9.76
N ARG A 460 -6.65 -11.19 -9.32
CA ARG A 460 -5.73 -12.27 -9.76
C ARG A 460 -6.29 -13.65 -9.41
N SER A 461 -6.85 -13.83 -8.21
CA SER A 461 -7.49 -15.09 -7.82
C SER A 461 -8.72 -15.37 -8.69
N LEU A 462 -9.56 -14.35 -8.96
CA LEU A 462 -10.74 -14.52 -9.83
C LEU A 462 -10.35 -14.80 -11.28
N GLN A 463 -9.30 -14.18 -11.81
CA GLN A 463 -8.76 -14.47 -13.14
C GLN A 463 -8.24 -15.89 -13.22
N ALA A 464 -7.47 -16.33 -12.22
CA ALA A 464 -6.99 -17.71 -12.14
C ALA A 464 -8.18 -18.68 -12.12
N MET A 465 -9.21 -18.46 -11.29
CA MET A 465 -10.44 -19.27 -11.26
C MET A 465 -11.14 -19.30 -12.62
N ALA A 466 -11.22 -18.18 -13.33
CA ALA A 466 -11.87 -18.11 -14.65
C ALA A 466 -11.11 -18.87 -15.73
N VAL A 467 -9.77 -18.89 -15.65
CA VAL A 467 -8.89 -19.61 -16.58
C VAL A 467 -8.82 -21.10 -16.28
N THR A 468 -8.51 -21.47 -15.02
CA THR A 468 -8.31 -22.88 -14.63
C THR A 468 -9.62 -23.65 -14.44
N LYS A 469 -10.73 -22.95 -14.15
CA LYS A 469 -12.07 -23.50 -13.93
C LYS A 469 -12.07 -24.69 -12.94
N PRO A 470 -11.64 -24.49 -11.69
CA PRO A 470 -11.57 -25.54 -10.69
C PRO A 470 -12.93 -26.26 -10.52
N GLN A 471 -12.91 -27.58 -10.37
CA GLN A 471 -14.12 -28.41 -10.31
C GLN A 471 -14.39 -28.99 -8.91
N ASN A 472 -13.42 -28.93 -8.00
CA ASN A 472 -13.50 -29.43 -6.65
C ASN A 472 -12.71 -28.55 -5.68
N GLU A 473 -12.77 -28.90 -4.39
CA GLU A 473 -12.07 -28.18 -3.31
C GLU A 473 -10.55 -28.17 -3.51
N HIS A 474 -10.00 -29.30 -3.93
CA HIS A 474 -8.55 -29.43 -4.15
C HIS A 474 -8.08 -28.44 -5.22
N ASP A 475 -8.75 -28.40 -6.37
CA ASP A 475 -8.42 -27.47 -7.46
C ASP A 475 -8.57 -26.00 -7.02
N MET A 476 -9.57 -25.71 -6.15
CA MET A 476 -9.74 -24.35 -5.60
C MET A 476 -8.59 -23.96 -4.69
N MET A 477 -8.01 -24.90 -3.94
CA MET A 477 -6.86 -24.64 -3.07
C MET A 477 -5.56 -24.38 -3.83
N GLU A 478 -5.47 -24.81 -5.10
CA GLU A 478 -4.33 -24.50 -5.99
C GLU A 478 -4.37 -23.02 -6.48
N ILE A 479 -5.49 -22.33 -6.32
CA ILE A 479 -5.63 -20.94 -6.75
C ILE A 479 -4.90 -20.01 -5.76
N PRO A 480 -3.93 -19.20 -6.19
CA PRO A 480 -3.22 -18.27 -5.32
C PRO A 480 -4.17 -17.29 -4.60
N GLY A 481 -4.07 -17.22 -3.27
CA GLY A 481 -4.92 -16.37 -2.44
C GLY A 481 -6.25 -17.01 -1.98
N VAL A 482 -6.50 -18.27 -2.34
CA VAL A 482 -7.55 -19.10 -1.73
C VAL A 482 -6.93 -19.86 -0.55
N SER A 483 -7.25 -19.42 0.67
CA SER A 483 -6.83 -20.12 1.89
C SER A 483 -7.93 -21.06 2.38
N PRO A 484 -7.61 -22.07 3.22
CA PRO A 484 -8.60 -22.93 3.86
C PRO A 484 -9.70 -22.12 4.56
N VAL A 485 -9.34 -21.08 5.30
CA VAL A 485 -10.29 -20.17 5.97
C VAL A 485 -11.20 -19.49 4.94
N LYS A 486 -10.63 -18.88 3.90
CA LYS A 486 -11.41 -18.20 2.85
C LYS A 486 -12.26 -19.16 2.03
N TYR A 487 -11.80 -20.37 1.80
CA TYR A 487 -12.59 -21.39 1.12
C TYR A 487 -13.83 -21.78 1.92
N GLN A 488 -13.67 -22.02 3.21
CA GLN A 488 -14.82 -22.33 4.09
C GLN A 488 -15.82 -21.19 4.14
N MET A 489 -15.37 -19.94 4.20
CA MET A 489 -16.24 -18.77 4.28
C MET A 489 -16.93 -18.43 2.94
N TYR A 490 -16.22 -18.53 1.83
CA TYR A 490 -16.65 -17.99 0.52
C TYR A 490 -16.52 -18.99 -0.62
N GLY A 491 -15.44 -19.77 -0.67
CA GLY A 491 -14.99 -20.57 -1.82
C GLY A 491 -16.01 -21.53 -2.39
N LYS A 492 -16.82 -22.16 -1.52
CA LYS A 492 -17.90 -23.10 -1.94
C LYS A 492 -18.90 -22.48 -2.91
N THR A 493 -19.22 -21.19 -2.73
CA THR A 493 -20.16 -20.50 -3.63
C THR A 493 -19.50 -20.19 -4.97
N PHE A 494 -18.23 -19.78 -4.97
CA PHE A 494 -17.49 -19.56 -6.21
C PHE A 494 -17.33 -20.85 -7.01
N LEU A 495 -17.02 -21.95 -6.36
CA LEU A 495 -16.92 -23.27 -6.99
C LEU A 495 -18.23 -23.67 -7.70
N ARG A 496 -19.39 -23.49 -7.03
CA ARG A 496 -20.69 -23.75 -7.63
C ARG A 496 -20.98 -22.90 -8.87
N VAL A 497 -20.55 -21.63 -8.89
CA VAL A 497 -20.72 -20.75 -10.04
C VAL A 497 -19.86 -21.22 -11.21
N ILE A 498 -18.63 -21.66 -10.95
CA ILE A 498 -17.73 -22.20 -11.97
C ILE A 498 -18.29 -23.49 -12.56
N GLN A 499 -18.73 -24.43 -11.72
CA GLN A 499 -19.32 -25.70 -12.15
C GLN A 499 -20.56 -25.47 -13.02
N ARG A 500 -21.51 -24.62 -12.57
CA ARG A 500 -22.73 -24.27 -13.35
C ARG A 500 -22.39 -23.61 -14.70
N ASN A 501 -21.32 -22.85 -14.79
CA ASN A 501 -20.89 -22.26 -16.07
C ASN A 501 -20.28 -23.30 -17.00
N SER A 502 -19.60 -24.31 -16.44
CA SER A 502 -19.06 -25.44 -17.20
C SER A 502 -20.18 -26.34 -17.77
N ASP A 503 -21.20 -26.66 -16.94
CA ASP A 503 -22.35 -27.50 -17.33
C ASP A 503 -23.21 -26.84 -18.44
N ARG A 504 -23.40 -25.52 -18.39
CA ARG A 504 -24.16 -24.78 -19.43
C ARG A 504 -23.49 -24.80 -20.81
N ARG A 505 -22.17 -25.10 -20.90
CA ARG A 505 -21.44 -25.21 -22.17
C ARG A 505 -21.36 -26.65 -22.70
N SER A 506 -21.49 -27.64 -21.81
CA SER A 506 -21.54 -29.05 -22.20
C SER A 506 -22.96 -29.56 -22.59
N GLY A 507 -24.00 -28.73 -22.37
CA GLY A 507 -25.39 -29.03 -22.69
C GLY A 507 -25.95 -28.34 -23.93
N VAL A 508 -25.08 -27.79 -24.79
CA VAL A 508 -25.43 -27.25 -26.12
C VAL A 508 -24.60 -27.98 -27.15
N GLU A 509 -24.97 -29.24 -27.39
CA GLU A 509 -24.74 -30.01 -28.64
C GLU A 509 -26.06 -30.72 -28.98
#